data_bb3897810fd5d9b71ec9efe0ceb916a3
#
_entry.id   bb3897810fd5d9b71ec9efe0ceb916a3
#
_cell.length_a   1.000
_cell.length_b   1.000
_cell.length_c   1.000
_cell.angle_alpha   90.00
_cell.angle_beta   90.00
_cell.angle_gamma   90.00
#
_symmetry.space_group_name_H-M   'P 1'
#
loop_
_entity.id
_entity.type
_entity.pdbx_description
1 polymer ?
#
loop_
_entity_poly.entity_id
_entity_poly.type
_entity_poly.pdbx_seq_one_letter_code
_entity_poly.pdbx_strand_id
1 'polypeptide(L)'
;RDPLWSRGLGDVYKRQANGRLMVFMPPGSAKSTYASVLTPPFAMGRKPGFRVIGACYASELARKLGRRCRSIVRQPAFERLFGTRLSAESAAADEWSLTNGSEYMAGGILSGITGNRADLVLIDDPVKGRQDAESPVIRRKTLDAYHDDLMTRLLPGGSVILVQTRWHEEDLAGCILPEGYDGQSGDIACRDGQTWRVLCLPAR
;
A
#
# COMPACT_ATOMS: atom_id res chain seq x y z
N ARG A 1 -24.44 -10.85 -7.81
CA ARG A 1 -23.45 -10.32 -8.81
C ARG A 1 -22.42 -9.54 -8.02
N ASP A 2 -21.21 -10.08 -7.90
CA ASP A 2 -20.12 -9.40 -7.22
C ASP A 2 -19.79 -8.09 -7.94
N PRO A 3 -19.66 -6.96 -7.24
CA PRO A 3 -19.32 -5.69 -7.85
C PRO A 3 -17.95 -5.79 -8.55
N LEU A 4 -17.79 -5.11 -9.68
CA LEU A 4 -16.55 -5.13 -10.49
C LEU A 4 -15.27 -4.78 -9.70
N TRP A 5 -15.39 -3.99 -8.64
CA TRP A 5 -14.28 -3.64 -7.75
C TRP A 5 -13.83 -4.80 -6.84
N SER A 6 -14.74 -5.72 -6.48
CA SER A 6 -14.38 -6.91 -5.68
C SER A 6 -13.55 -7.91 -6.49
N ARG A 7 -13.64 -7.90 -7.81
CA ARG A 7 -12.84 -8.75 -8.69
C ARG A 7 -11.39 -8.27 -8.85
N GLY A 8 -11.15 -6.95 -8.87
CA GLY A 8 -9.80 -6.40 -9.00
C GLY A 8 -8.95 -6.59 -7.75
N LEU A 9 -9.39 -6.06 -6.62
CA LEU A 9 -8.65 -6.13 -5.34
C LEU A 9 -8.74 -7.51 -4.67
N GLY A 10 -9.88 -8.19 -4.77
CA GLY A 10 -10.06 -9.52 -4.22
C GLY A 10 -9.30 -10.62 -4.97
N ASP A 11 -9.14 -10.50 -6.29
CA ASP A 11 -8.40 -11.47 -7.11
C ASP A 11 -6.88 -11.36 -6.94
N VAL A 12 -6.34 -10.17 -6.70
CA VAL A 12 -4.92 -9.99 -6.34
C VAL A 12 -4.61 -10.72 -5.05
N TYR A 13 -5.54 -10.72 -4.11
CA TYR A 13 -5.40 -11.43 -2.83
C TYR A 13 -5.54 -12.96 -2.94
N LYS A 14 -6.32 -13.45 -3.91
CA LYS A 14 -6.65 -14.88 -4.02
C LYS A 14 -5.68 -15.67 -4.91
N ARG A 15 -4.98 -15.03 -5.84
CA ARG A 15 -4.31 -15.75 -6.94
C ARG A 15 -2.80 -15.82 -6.87
N GLN A 16 -2.12 -15.05 -5.99
CA GLN A 16 -0.66 -15.06 -5.96
C GLN A 16 -0.12 -15.10 -4.53
N ALA A 17 0.78 -16.04 -4.27
CA ALA A 17 1.55 -16.10 -3.03
C ALA A 17 2.44 -14.87 -2.81
N ASN A 18 2.71 -14.08 -3.88
CA ASN A 18 3.52 -12.86 -3.86
C ASN A 18 2.77 -11.76 -4.63
N GLY A 19 1.64 -11.27 -4.10
CA GLY A 19 0.82 -10.26 -4.78
C GLY A 19 1.56 -8.93 -4.99
N ARG A 20 1.65 -8.48 -6.24
CA ARG A 20 2.21 -7.17 -6.62
C ARG A 20 1.14 -6.38 -7.36
N LEU A 21 0.76 -5.20 -6.84
CA LEU A 21 -0.26 -4.35 -7.43
C LEU A 21 0.24 -2.91 -7.56
N MET A 22 0.13 -2.35 -8.75
CA MET A 22 0.27 -0.91 -8.98
C MET A 22 -1.09 -0.31 -9.33
N VAL A 23 -1.39 0.86 -8.77
CA VAL A 23 -2.63 1.59 -9.05
C VAL A 23 -2.27 3.03 -9.43
N PHE A 24 -2.52 3.38 -10.69
CA PHE A 24 -2.33 4.72 -11.22
C PHE A 24 -3.68 5.34 -11.53
N MET A 25 -3.99 6.40 -10.83
CA MET A 25 -5.24 7.15 -10.98
C MET A 25 -4.97 8.63 -10.73
N PRO A 26 -5.73 9.53 -11.36
CA PRO A 26 -5.60 10.97 -11.14
C PRO A 26 -5.91 11.35 -9.68
N PRO A 27 -5.46 12.53 -9.23
CA PRO A 27 -5.87 13.09 -7.94
C PRO A 27 -7.40 13.15 -7.82
N GLY A 28 -7.93 12.92 -6.61
CA GLY A 28 -9.38 12.96 -6.36
C GLY A 28 -10.18 11.72 -6.76
N SER A 29 -9.54 10.70 -7.36
CA SER A 29 -10.19 9.45 -7.81
C SER A 29 -10.48 8.44 -6.71
N ALA A 30 -10.31 8.80 -5.44
CA ALA A 30 -10.45 7.92 -4.28
C ALA A 30 -9.47 6.74 -4.21
N LYS A 31 -8.36 6.74 -4.99
CA LYS A 31 -7.36 5.66 -5.00
C LYS A 31 -6.88 5.27 -3.60
N SER A 32 -6.50 6.26 -2.78
CA SER A 32 -6.06 6.04 -1.39
C SER A 32 -7.18 5.53 -0.49
N THR A 33 -8.44 5.91 -0.76
CA THR A 33 -9.57 5.39 0.03
C THR A 33 -9.71 3.89 -0.15
N TYR A 34 -9.68 3.40 -1.38
CA TYR A 34 -9.80 1.96 -1.63
C TYR A 34 -8.55 1.20 -1.24
N ALA A 35 -7.39 1.61 -1.71
CA ALA A 35 -6.15 0.87 -1.51
C ALA A 35 -5.60 1.04 -0.08
N SER A 36 -5.56 2.29 0.44
CA SER A 36 -4.82 2.60 1.67
C SER A 36 -5.68 2.67 2.92
N VAL A 37 -7.01 2.80 2.77
CA VAL A 37 -7.92 2.92 3.92
C VAL A 37 -8.81 1.68 4.09
N LEU A 38 -9.34 1.11 3.01
CA LEU A 38 -10.26 -0.05 3.11
C LEU A 38 -9.50 -1.39 3.08
N THR A 39 -8.44 -1.51 2.28
CA THR A 39 -7.71 -2.78 2.12
C THR A 39 -7.05 -3.27 3.42
N PRO A 40 -6.30 -2.44 4.20
CA PRO A 40 -5.66 -2.91 5.42
C PRO A 40 -6.65 -3.49 6.45
N PRO A 41 -7.72 -2.79 6.87
CA PRO A 41 -8.70 -3.35 7.80
C PRO A 41 -9.34 -4.65 7.31
N PHE A 42 -9.67 -4.72 6.02
CA PHE A 42 -10.24 -5.91 5.42
C PHE A 42 -9.28 -7.12 5.51
N ALA A 43 -8.00 -6.92 5.16
CA ALA A 43 -6.99 -7.98 5.20
C ALA A 43 -6.73 -8.45 6.63
N MET A 44 -6.56 -7.51 7.56
CA MET A 44 -6.32 -7.77 8.98
C MET A 44 -7.51 -8.45 9.66
N GLY A 45 -8.74 -8.10 9.28
CA GLY A 45 -9.95 -8.76 9.78
C GLY A 45 -10.07 -10.20 9.29
N ARG A 46 -9.67 -10.48 8.05
CA ARG A 46 -9.79 -11.82 7.45
C ARG A 46 -8.68 -12.78 7.85
N LYS A 47 -7.47 -12.30 8.11
CA LYS A 47 -6.30 -13.14 8.39
C LYS A 47 -5.72 -12.75 9.76
N PRO A 48 -5.88 -13.57 10.79
CA PRO A 48 -5.24 -13.33 12.08
C PRO A 48 -3.71 -13.22 11.96
N GLY A 49 -3.13 -12.34 12.76
CA GLY A 49 -1.68 -12.10 12.77
C GLY A 49 -1.15 -11.36 11.53
N PHE A 50 -2.02 -10.74 10.72
CA PHE A 50 -1.63 -10.06 9.49
C PHE A 50 -1.01 -8.69 9.76
N ARG A 51 0.20 -8.46 9.25
CA ARG A 51 0.97 -7.25 9.50
C ARG A 51 1.00 -6.35 8.28
N VAL A 52 0.69 -5.07 8.49
CA VAL A 52 0.64 -4.06 7.42
C VAL A 52 1.60 -2.92 7.74
N ILE A 53 2.44 -2.57 6.77
CA ILE A 53 3.20 -1.32 6.76
C ILE A 53 2.57 -0.39 5.72
N GLY A 54 2.09 0.78 6.16
CA GLY A 54 1.60 1.86 5.31
C GLY A 54 2.62 2.98 5.21
N ALA A 55 3.19 3.21 4.02
CA ALA A 55 4.21 4.21 3.74
C ALA A 55 3.69 5.31 2.81
N CYS A 56 4.02 6.57 3.08
CA CYS A 56 3.74 7.73 2.23
C CYS A 56 4.98 8.61 2.13
N TYR A 57 4.96 9.66 1.26
CA TYR A 57 6.06 10.62 1.21
C TYR A 57 6.35 11.30 2.57
N ALA A 58 5.34 11.45 3.43
CA ALA A 58 5.47 12.05 4.75
C ALA A 58 4.78 11.19 5.82
N SER A 59 5.42 11.10 7.01
CA SER A 59 4.86 10.36 8.16
C SER A 59 3.50 10.89 8.61
N GLU A 60 3.24 12.20 8.47
CA GLU A 60 1.96 12.79 8.82
C GLU A 60 0.82 12.28 7.92
N LEU A 61 1.05 12.18 6.61
CA LEU A 61 0.08 11.60 5.67
C LEU A 61 -0.17 10.13 5.98
N ALA A 62 0.89 9.35 6.20
CA ALA A 62 0.78 7.95 6.58
C ALA A 62 -0.05 7.77 7.86
N ARG A 63 0.22 8.57 8.89
CA ARG A 63 -0.58 8.59 10.14
C ARG A 63 -2.04 8.99 9.89
N LYS A 64 -2.31 9.94 9.00
CA LYS A 64 -3.69 10.31 8.62
C LYS A 64 -4.45 9.14 8.01
N LEU A 65 -3.82 8.39 7.10
CA LEU A 65 -4.40 7.19 6.51
C LEU A 65 -4.59 6.08 7.56
N GLY A 66 -3.60 5.85 8.43
CA GLY A 66 -3.68 4.90 9.54
C GLY A 66 -4.82 5.22 10.53
N ARG A 67 -5.05 6.51 10.85
CA ARG A 67 -6.22 6.93 11.65
C ARG A 67 -7.54 6.60 10.97
N ARG A 68 -7.63 6.74 9.64
CA ARG A 68 -8.85 6.36 8.88
C ARG A 68 -9.08 4.86 8.93
N CYS A 69 -8.03 4.03 8.74
CA CYS A 69 -8.10 2.58 8.92
C CYS A 69 -8.59 2.23 10.33
N ARG A 70 -7.99 2.84 11.36
CA ARG A 70 -8.36 2.63 12.75
C ARG A 70 -9.81 3.03 13.05
N SER A 71 -10.33 4.06 12.41
CA SER A 71 -11.73 4.45 12.55
C SER A 71 -12.69 3.37 12.03
N ILE A 72 -12.30 2.63 10.99
CA ILE A 72 -13.09 1.51 10.46
C ILE A 72 -13.11 0.35 11.45
N VAL A 73 -11.95 -0.06 11.98
CA VAL A 73 -11.87 -1.20 12.91
C VAL A 73 -12.52 -0.92 14.28
N ARG A 74 -12.75 0.35 14.63
CA ARG A 74 -13.50 0.76 15.82
C ARG A 74 -15.01 0.62 15.69
N GLN A 75 -15.52 0.44 14.48
CA GLN A 75 -16.96 0.34 14.28
C GLN A 75 -17.48 -1.03 14.80
N PRO A 76 -18.61 -1.07 15.51
CA PRO A 76 -19.21 -2.35 15.96
C PRO A 76 -19.51 -3.31 14.81
N ALA A 77 -19.75 -2.79 13.60
CA ALA A 77 -19.94 -3.59 12.41
C ALA A 77 -18.68 -4.38 12.02
N PHE A 78 -17.48 -3.84 12.25
CA PHE A 78 -16.22 -4.53 11.97
C PHE A 78 -16.07 -5.76 12.87
N GLU A 79 -16.32 -5.62 14.18
CA GLU A 79 -16.26 -6.74 15.13
C GLU A 79 -17.31 -7.82 14.80
N ARG A 80 -18.54 -7.42 14.45
CA ARG A 80 -19.58 -8.38 14.01
C ARG A 80 -19.19 -9.14 12.74
N LEU A 81 -18.48 -8.49 11.81
CA LEU A 81 -18.12 -9.09 10.52
C LEU A 81 -16.89 -10.00 10.61
N PHE A 82 -15.90 -9.63 11.42
CA PHE A 82 -14.59 -10.28 11.43
C PHE A 82 -14.27 -10.99 12.76
N GLY A 83 -15.06 -10.83 13.80
CA GLY A 83 -14.81 -11.43 15.13
C GLY A 83 -13.58 -10.84 15.85
N THR A 84 -13.09 -9.68 15.43
CA THR A 84 -11.92 -9.02 16.00
C THR A 84 -12.16 -7.51 16.12
N ARG A 85 -11.46 -6.86 17.03
CA ARG A 85 -11.57 -5.43 17.31
C ARG A 85 -10.21 -4.81 17.59
N LEU A 86 -10.17 -3.47 17.70
CA LEU A 86 -8.97 -2.76 18.11
C LEU A 86 -8.51 -3.23 19.49
N SER A 87 -7.22 -3.56 19.63
CA SER A 87 -6.62 -3.86 20.92
C SER A 87 -6.53 -2.61 21.79
N ALA A 88 -6.81 -2.74 23.08
CA ALA A 88 -6.66 -1.66 24.03
C ALA A 88 -5.18 -1.36 24.37
N GLU A 89 -4.31 -2.35 24.18
CA GLU A 89 -2.88 -2.26 24.54
C GLU A 89 -2.05 -1.52 23.50
N SER A 90 -2.50 -1.50 22.24
CA SER A 90 -1.78 -0.87 21.13
C SER A 90 -2.74 -0.09 20.23
N ALA A 91 -2.89 1.20 20.50
CA ALA A 91 -3.84 2.08 19.84
C ALA A 91 -3.28 3.46 19.51
N ALA A 92 -1.96 3.58 19.28
CA ALA A 92 -1.29 4.83 18.89
C ALA A 92 -1.77 5.31 17.50
N ALA A 93 -1.35 6.50 17.08
CA ALA A 93 -1.78 7.07 15.79
C ALA A 93 -1.09 6.41 14.60
N ASP A 94 0.12 5.96 14.79
CA ASP A 94 1.03 5.40 13.80
C ASP A 94 1.24 3.88 13.95
N GLU A 95 0.91 3.32 15.11
CA GLU A 95 1.04 1.89 15.35
C GLU A 95 -0.13 1.40 16.21
N TRP A 96 -0.85 0.39 15.71
CA TRP A 96 -2.00 -0.19 16.42
C TRP A 96 -2.22 -1.65 15.99
N SER A 97 -2.89 -2.40 16.86
CA SER A 97 -3.15 -3.83 16.64
C SER A 97 -4.61 -4.18 16.85
N LEU A 98 -4.98 -5.36 16.35
CA LEU A 98 -6.27 -6.01 16.57
C LEU A 98 -6.13 -7.15 17.58
N THR A 99 -7.23 -7.51 18.22
CA THR A 99 -7.29 -8.63 19.18
C THR A 99 -6.98 -9.99 18.56
N ASN A 100 -6.97 -10.12 17.23
CA ASN A 100 -6.55 -11.33 16.52
C ASN A 100 -5.03 -11.36 16.23
N GLY A 101 -4.24 -10.44 16.80
CA GLY A 101 -2.80 -10.36 16.63
C GLY A 101 -2.34 -9.65 15.34
N SER A 102 -3.26 -9.09 14.55
CA SER A 102 -2.87 -8.29 13.37
C SER A 102 -2.36 -6.91 13.78
N GLU A 103 -1.37 -6.39 13.05
CA GLU A 103 -0.66 -5.15 13.36
C GLU A 103 -0.65 -4.20 12.17
N TYR A 104 -0.75 -2.91 12.43
CA TYR A 104 -0.63 -1.85 11.43
C TYR A 104 0.38 -0.82 11.89
N MET A 105 1.33 -0.49 11.03
CA MET A 105 2.31 0.57 11.22
C MET A 105 2.25 1.58 10.08
N ALA A 106 2.35 2.88 10.41
CA ALA A 106 2.38 3.97 9.45
C ALA A 106 3.67 4.77 9.55
N GLY A 107 4.32 5.06 8.42
CA GLY A 107 5.54 5.86 8.40
C GLY A 107 5.77 6.61 7.09
N GLY A 108 6.66 7.60 7.11
CA GLY A 108 7.18 8.21 5.88
C GLY A 108 8.18 7.29 5.21
N ILE A 109 8.16 7.21 3.88
CA ILE A 109 9.06 6.33 3.13
C ILE A 109 10.54 6.64 3.40
N LEU A 110 10.87 7.92 3.65
CA LEU A 110 12.23 8.37 3.95
C LEU A 110 12.51 8.50 5.48
N SER A 111 11.58 8.07 6.35
CA SER A 111 11.75 8.21 7.80
C SER A 111 12.41 7.00 8.48
N GLY A 112 12.87 6.02 7.70
CA GLY A 112 13.49 4.81 8.22
C GLY A 112 12.48 3.90 8.94
N ILE A 113 11.63 3.22 8.19
CA ILE A 113 10.73 2.20 8.72
C ILE A 113 11.55 0.99 9.13
N THR A 114 11.90 0.88 10.42
CA THR A 114 12.78 -0.17 10.96
C THR A 114 12.05 -1.04 11.98
N GLY A 115 12.56 -2.27 12.21
CA GLY A 115 12.12 -3.14 13.30
C GLY A 115 10.89 -4.00 13.01
N ASN A 116 10.03 -3.64 12.10
CA ASN A 116 8.79 -4.37 11.82
C ASN A 116 8.88 -5.24 10.56
N ARG A 117 8.14 -6.34 10.54
CA ARG A 117 7.94 -7.21 9.36
C ARG A 117 6.51 -7.03 8.85
N ALA A 118 6.27 -7.29 7.56
CA ALA A 118 4.95 -7.10 6.96
C ALA A 118 4.55 -8.24 6.02
N ASP A 119 3.29 -8.63 6.10
CA ASP A 119 2.60 -9.44 5.09
C ASP A 119 2.12 -8.55 3.93
N LEU A 120 1.91 -7.25 4.18
CA LEU A 120 1.55 -6.25 3.19
C LEU A 120 2.35 -4.97 3.40
N VAL A 121 3.11 -4.57 2.38
CA VAL A 121 3.68 -3.23 2.26
C VAL A 121 2.79 -2.43 1.31
N LEU A 122 2.24 -1.34 1.81
CA LEU A 122 1.38 -0.43 1.06
C LEU A 122 2.07 0.93 0.96
N ILE A 123 2.34 1.38 -0.26
CA ILE A 123 3.01 2.65 -0.55
C ILE A 123 2.01 3.55 -1.25
N ASP A 124 1.66 4.68 -0.63
CA ASP A 124 0.68 5.62 -1.17
C ASP A 124 1.33 7.00 -1.38
N ASP A 125 1.36 7.42 -2.64
CA ASP A 125 2.00 8.66 -3.10
C ASP A 125 3.40 8.84 -2.45
N PRO A 126 4.43 8.10 -2.94
CA PRO A 126 5.79 8.09 -2.35
C PRO A 126 6.54 9.41 -2.50
N VAL A 127 6.07 10.33 -3.35
CA VAL A 127 6.58 11.69 -3.54
C VAL A 127 5.46 12.70 -3.37
N LYS A 128 5.78 13.90 -2.88
CA LYS A 128 4.79 14.94 -2.56
C LYS A 128 4.08 15.51 -3.78
N GLY A 129 4.74 15.55 -4.90
CA GLY A 129 4.20 16.11 -6.14
C GLY A 129 5.29 16.32 -7.20
N ARG A 130 4.95 17.11 -8.23
CA ARG A 130 5.82 17.30 -9.41
C ARG A 130 7.23 17.78 -9.05
N GLN A 131 7.36 18.79 -8.21
CA GLN A 131 8.66 19.35 -7.84
C GLN A 131 9.60 18.30 -7.23
N ASP A 132 9.08 17.47 -6.32
CA ASP A 132 9.86 16.39 -5.71
C ASP A 132 10.17 15.28 -6.74
N ALA A 133 9.20 14.97 -7.61
CA ALA A 133 9.38 13.98 -8.66
C ALA A 133 10.40 14.39 -9.73
N GLU A 134 10.56 15.68 -10.01
CA GLU A 134 11.58 16.21 -10.93
C GLU A 134 12.98 16.17 -10.31
N SER A 135 13.12 16.09 -8.99
CA SER A 135 14.41 16.02 -8.31
C SER A 135 15.05 14.63 -8.43
N PRO A 136 16.19 14.46 -9.13
CA PRO A 136 16.88 13.17 -9.22
C PRO A 136 17.30 12.62 -7.84
N VAL A 137 17.65 13.54 -6.92
CA VAL A 137 18.05 13.18 -5.55
C VAL A 137 16.90 12.59 -4.77
N ILE A 138 15.70 13.16 -4.88
CA ILE A 138 14.51 12.64 -4.19
C ILE A 138 14.09 11.30 -4.80
N ARG A 139 14.07 11.19 -6.14
CA ARG A 139 13.78 9.93 -6.82
C ARG A 139 14.71 8.81 -6.36
N ARG A 140 16.02 9.07 -6.34
CA ARG A 140 17.02 8.10 -5.89
C ARG A 140 16.79 7.68 -4.45
N LYS A 141 16.64 8.63 -3.52
CA LYS A 141 16.37 8.33 -2.11
C LYS A 141 15.09 7.51 -1.93
N THR A 142 14.04 7.80 -2.70
CA THR A 142 12.78 7.06 -2.65
C THR A 142 12.97 5.63 -3.14
N LEU A 143 13.74 5.42 -4.20
CA LEU A 143 14.06 4.08 -4.72
C LEU A 143 14.93 3.30 -3.74
N ASP A 144 15.97 3.92 -3.17
CA ASP A 144 16.84 3.28 -2.18
C ASP A 144 16.02 2.87 -0.94
N ALA A 145 15.17 3.76 -0.40
CA ALA A 145 14.28 3.43 0.72
C ALA A 145 13.26 2.32 0.39
N TYR A 146 12.77 2.26 -0.84
CA TYR A 146 11.93 1.16 -1.30
C TYR A 146 12.68 -0.17 -1.21
N HIS A 147 13.91 -0.25 -1.72
CA HIS A 147 14.69 -1.49 -1.72
C HIS A 147 15.21 -1.86 -0.33
N ASP A 148 15.84 -0.90 0.36
CA ASP A 148 16.62 -1.15 1.57
C ASP A 148 15.75 -1.17 2.83
N ASP A 149 14.72 -0.32 2.89
CA ASP A 149 13.86 -0.23 4.07
C ASP A 149 12.58 -1.05 3.93
N LEU A 150 11.82 -0.89 2.85
CA LEU A 150 10.50 -1.51 2.73
C LEU A 150 10.54 -2.96 2.28
N MET A 151 11.31 -3.27 1.20
CA MET A 151 11.33 -4.64 0.66
C MET A 151 12.03 -5.62 1.59
N THR A 152 13.00 -5.16 2.37
CA THR A 152 13.66 -5.99 3.40
C THR A 152 12.73 -6.36 4.57
N ARG A 153 11.62 -5.64 4.76
CA ARG A 153 10.58 -5.92 5.78
C ARG A 153 9.52 -6.90 5.30
N LEU A 154 9.39 -7.09 4.00
CA LEU A 154 8.37 -7.97 3.46
C LEU A 154 8.66 -9.42 3.83
N LEU A 155 7.67 -10.09 4.39
CA LEU A 155 7.74 -11.52 4.70
C LEU A 155 7.70 -12.37 3.42
N PRO A 156 8.28 -13.58 3.42
CA PRO A 156 8.09 -14.50 2.32
C PRO A 156 6.62 -14.72 2.01
N GLY A 157 6.22 -14.58 0.74
CA GLY A 157 4.81 -14.62 0.34
C GLY A 157 4.04 -13.33 0.59
N GLY A 158 4.68 -12.28 1.09
CA GLY A 158 4.05 -10.99 1.33
C GLY A 158 3.70 -10.24 0.04
N SER A 159 2.78 -9.30 0.16
CA SER A 159 2.24 -8.50 -0.95
C SER A 159 2.71 -7.05 -0.90
N VAL A 160 2.78 -6.42 -2.08
CA VAL A 160 3.07 -4.98 -2.20
C VAL A 160 1.96 -4.31 -3.00
N ILE A 161 1.47 -3.19 -2.50
CA ILE A 161 0.55 -2.30 -3.22
C ILE A 161 1.23 -0.95 -3.36
N LEU A 162 1.48 -0.51 -4.57
CA LEU A 162 1.98 0.82 -4.91
C LEU A 162 0.88 1.65 -5.54
N VAL A 163 0.48 2.70 -4.86
CA VAL A 163 -0.58 3.63 -5.31
C VAL A 163 0.05 4.99 -5.52
N GLN A 164 -0.04 5.54 -6.71
CA GLN A 164 0.50 6.87 -6.95
C GLN A 164 -0.17 7.58 -8.13
N THR A 165 -0.03 8.90 -8.15
CA THR A 165 -0.14 9.71 -9.36
C THR A 165 1.23 9.72 -10.04
N ARG A 166 1.29 9.43 -11.33
CA ARG A 166 2.54 9.47 -12.10
C ARG A 166 2.92 10.92 -12.40
N TRP A 167 4.06 11.36 -11.84
CA TRP A 167 4.58 12.71 -12.00
C TRP A 167 5.81 12.78 -12.90
N HIS A 168 6.56 11.68 -13.00
CA HIS A 168 7.80 11.58 -13.78
C HIS A 168 7.95 10.16 -14.30
N GLU A 169 8.57 9.98 -15.47
CA GLU A 169 8.80 8.65 -16.05
C GLU A 169 9.73 7.78 -15.20
N GLU A 170 10.70 8.39 -14.51
CA GLU A 170 11.60 7.74 -13.56
C GLU A 170 11.15 7.86 -12.09
N ASP A 171 9.85 8.01 -11.82
CA ASP A 171 9.34 7.88 -10.46
C ASP A 171 9.45 6.43 -9.96
N LEU A 172 9.11 6.14 -8.71
CA LEU A 172 9.27 4.80 -8.13
C LEU A 172 8.64 3.71 -9.02
N ALA A 173 7.41 3.91 -9.49
CA ALA A 173 6.79 2.95 -10.39
C ALA A 173 7.52 2.86 -11.73
N GLY A 174 7.99 3.98 -12.27
CA GLY A 174 8.75 4.02 -13.51
C GLY A 174 10.08 3.28 -13.43
N CYS A 175 10.72 3.26 -12.26
CA CYS A 175 11.93 2.46 -12.03
C CYS A 175 11.64 0.95 -12.00
N ILE A 176 10.43 0.54 -11.65
CA ILE A 176 10.03 -0.87 -11.57
C ILE A 176 9.44 -1.36 -12.90
N LEU A 177 8.62 -0.57 -13.55
CA LEU A 177 7.96 -0.89 -14.82
C LEU A 177 8.98 -1.11 -15.97
N PRO A 178 8.63 -1.88 -17.01
CA PRO A 178 9.48 -2.03 -18.18
C PRO A 178 9.65 -0.70 -18.93
N GLU A 179 10.74 -0.57 -19.68
CA GLU A 179 10.93 0.54 -20.61
C GLU A 179 9.80 0.61 -21.60
N GLY A 180 9.37 1.82 -21.94
CA GLY A 180 8.28 2.04 -22.89
C GLY A 180 6.89 1.65 -22.39
N TYR A 181 6.70 1.46 -21.07
CA TYR A 181 5.36 1.23 -20.53
C TYR A 181 4.40 2.37 -20.92
N ASP A 182 3.33 2.02 -21.61
CA ASP A 182 2.42 2.94 -22.29
C ASP A 182 1.11 3.24 -21.52
N GLY A 183 0.99 2.78 -20.28
CA GLY A 183 -0.20 3.00 -19.46
C GLY A 183 -1.25 1.90 -19.55
N GLN A 184 -0.95 0.74 -20.11
CA GLN A 184 -1.89 -0.38 -20.16
C GLN A 184 -2.14 -0.99 -18.78
N SER A 185 -3.38 -1.43 -18.53
CA SER A 185 -3.73 -2.25 -17.38
C SER A 185 -3.55 -3.74 -17.70
N GLY A 186 -3.03 -4.50 -16.74
CA GLY A 186 -2.82 -5.95 -16.92
C GLY A 186 -1.75 -6.51 -16.01
N ASP A 187 -1.34 -7.74 -16.28
CA ASP A 187 -0.20 -8.38 -15.65
C ASP A 187 1.06 -8.05 -16.46
N ILE A 188 1.97 -7.29 -15.88
CA ILE A 188 3.15 -6.72 -16.52
C ILE A 188 4.41 -7.35 -15.90
N ALA A 189 5.26 -7.95 -16.72
CA ALA A 189 6.61 -8.37 -16.30
C ALA A 189 7.48 -7.13 -16.12
N CYS A 190 7.99 -6.93 -14.91
CA CYS A 190 8.70 -5.72 -14.53
C CYS A 190 10.20 -5.92 -14.36
N ARG A 191 10.96 -4.81 -14.29
CA ARG A 191 12.43 -4.82 -14.21
C ARG A 191 12.98 -5.40 -12.90
N ASP A 192 12.16 -5.47 -11.85
CA ASP A 192 12.48 -6.14 -10.58
C ASP A 192 12.35 -7.68 -10.64
N GLY A 193 12.10 -8.23 -11.81
CA GLY A 193 11.92 -9.68 -12.04
C GLY A 193 10.58 -10.22 -11.55
N GLN A 194 9.66 -9.36 -11.11
CA GLN A 194 8.33 -9.75 -10.65
C GLN A 194 7.27 -9.42 -11.70
N THR A 195 6.15 -10.13 -11.64
CA THR A 195 4.95 -9.75 -12.40
C THR A 195 4.06 -8.90 -11.52
N TRP A 196 3.79 -7.68 -11.96
CA TRP A 196 2.89 -6.76 -11.30
C TRP A 196 1.55 -6.70 -12.01
N ARG A 197 0.46 -6.77 -11.25
CA ARG A 197 -0.84 -6.34 -11.75
C ARG A 197 -0.86 -4.82 -11.76
N VAL A 198 -1.05 -4.23 -12.91
CA VAL A 198 -1.16 -2.77 -13.07
C VAL A 198 -2.61 -2.40 -13.36
N LEU A 199 -3.14 -1.46 -12.61
CA LEU A 199 -4.42 -0.79 -12.86
C LEU A 199 -4.14 0.67 -13.18
N CYS A 200 -4.20 1.01 -14.44
CA CYS A 200 -4.05 2.38 -14.93
C CYS A 200 -5.42 2.89 -15.39
N LEU A 201 -5.97 3.85 -14.65
CA LEU A 201 -7.27 4.45 -14.90
C LEU A 201 -7.07 5.95 -15.17
N PRO A 202 -6.95 6.35 -16.45
CA PRO A 202 -6.71 7.75 -16.81
C PRO A 202 -7.92 8.64 -16.45
N ALA A 203 -7.67 9.93 -16.32
CA ALA A 203 -8.76 10.92 -16.28
C ALA A 203 -9.55 10.87 -17.60
N ARG A 204 -10.86 10.88 -17.50
CA ARG A 204 -11.75 11.07 -18.66
C ARG A 204 -11.94 12.54 -18.91
#